data_6e59016f035b0af5578e05c2a4b0c351
#
_entry.id   6e59016f035b0af5578e05c2a4b0c351
#
_cell.length_a   1.000
_cell.length_b   1.000
_cell.length_c   1.000
_cell.angle_alpha   90.00
_cell.angle_beta   90.00
_cell.angle_gamma   90.00
#
_symmetry.space_group_name_H-M   'P 1'
#
loop_
_entity.id
_entity.type
_entity.pdbx_description
1 polymer ?
#
loop_
_entity_poly.entity_id
_entity_poly.type
_entity_poly.pdbx_seq_one_letter_code
_entity_poly.pdbx_strand_id
1 'polypeptide(L)'
;MTKEITALSQQKNDPNRVNVFIDGSFSFGISRISGVSLKVGQNISKEEIIKLIKDDTFEKVFQSALHFLSFRNRSENEIRINLVKKGFLENDINNVIDCLKSRGYLDDEKFAKEWVENRSASKPRGRRMLVYELKQKKVN
;
A
#
# COMPACT_ATOMS: atom_id res chain seq x y z
N MET A 1 -29.18 -10.45 2.26
CA MET A 1 -29.87 -9.51 1.37
C MET A 1 -28.92 -9.00 0.31
N THR A 2 -29.32 -9.04 -0.93
CA THR A 2 -28.55 -8.42 -2.00
C THR A 2 -29.02 -6.98 -2.23
N LYS A 3 -28.09 -6.14 -2.67
CA LYS A 3 -28.36 -4.76 -3.05
C LYS A 3 -28.07 -4.61 -4.54
N GLU A 4 -28.55 -3.55 -5.14
CA GLU A 4 -28.35 -3.31 -6.56
C GLU A 4 -27.42 -2.14 -6.80
N ILE A 5 -26.46 -2.32 -7.72
CA ILE A 5 -25.64 -1.23 -8.20
C ILE A 5 -26.48 -0.36 -9.12
N THR A 6 -26.72 0.88 -8.73
CA THR A 6 -27.62 1.79 -9.46
C THR A 6 -26.86 2.78 -10.34
N ALA A 7 -25.60 3.07 -10.05
CA ALA A 7 -24.77 3.94 -10.89
C ALA A 7 -23.29 3.68 -10.65
N LEU A 8 -22.52 3.92 -11.68
CA LEU A 8 -21.05 3.91 -11.63
C LEU A 8 -20.58 5.20 -12.29
N SER A 9 -19.80 6.01 -11.60
CA SER A 9 -19.30 7.25 -12.14
C SER A 9 -17.81 7.44 -11.86
N GLN A 10 -17.11 8.02 -12.83
CA GLN A 10 -15.71 8.36 -12.66
C GLN A 10 -15.57 9.47 -11.62
N GLN A 11 -14.57 9.38 -10.74
CA GLN A 11 -14.31 10.44 -9.78
C GLN A 11 -13.80 11.70 -10.50
N LYS A 12 -14.30 12.85 -10.05
CA LYS A 12 -14.01 14.13 -10.69
C LYS A 12 -12.53 14.48 -10.72
N ASN A 13 -11.82 14.20 -9.63
CA ASN A 13 -10.42 14.57 -9.48
C ASN A 13 -9.44 13.41 -9.72
N ASP A 14 -9.94 12.22 -9.99
CA ASP A 14 -9.09 11.04 -10.22
C ASP A 14 -9.74 10.10 -11.23
N PRO A 15 -9.29 10.14 -12.50
CA PRO A 15 -9.88 9.32 -13.56
C PRO A 15 -9.64 7.82 -13.37
N ASN A 16 -8.75 7.43 -12.45
CA ASN A 16 -8.47 6.03 -12.16
C ASN A 16 -9.35 5.46 -11.04
N ARG A 17 -10.30 6.25 -10.55
CA ARG A 17 -11.21 5.88 -9.47
C ARG A 17 -12.66 5.97 -9.94
N VAL A 18 -13.47 5.05 -9.43
CA VAL A 18 -14.90 4.97 -9.77
C VAL A 18 -15.72 5.03 -8.49
N ASN A 19 -16.77 5.85 -8.49
CA ASN A 19 -17.75 5.89 -7.41
C ASN A 19 -18.84 4.87 -7.70
N VAL A 20 -19.15 4.04 -6.70
CA VAL A 20 -20.20 3.02 -6.79
C VAL A 20 -21.41 3.48 -5.99
N PHE A 21 -22.56 3.56 -6.66
CA PHE A 21 -23.85 3.91 -6.05
C PHE A 21 -24.68 2.65 -5.91
N ILE A 22 -25.24 2.46 -4.73
CA ILE A 22 -26.05 1.30 -4.40
C ILE A 22 -27.39 1.80 -3.89
N ASP A 23 -28.47 1.24 -4.46
CA ASP A 23 -29.85 1.60 -4.12
C ASP A 23 -30.08 3.12 -4.15
N GLY A 24 -29.45 3.81 -5.12
CA GLY A 24 -29.62 5.24 -5.35
C GLY A 24 -28.73 6.16 -4.54
N SER A 25 -27.89 5.61 -3.66
CA SER A 25 -27.00 6.42 -2.81
C SER A 25 -25.54 6.04 -3.00
N PHE A 26 -24.65 7.02 -2.84
CA PHE A 26 -23.22 6.74 -2.85
C PHE A 26 -22.85 5.73 -1.76
N SER A 27 -22.07 4.71 -2.13
CA SER A 27 -21.64 3.67 -1.20
C SER A 27 -20.14 3.69 -0.96
N PHE A 28 -19.35 3.57 -2.02
CA PHE A 28 -17.90 3.52 -1.89
C PHE A 28 -17.22 3.86 -3.22
N GLY A 29 -15.92 4.16 -3.14
CA GLY A 29 -15.05 4.33 -4.30
C GLY A 29 -14.08 3.18 -4.41
N ILE A 30 -13.76 2.77 -5.63
CA ILE A 30 -12.74 1.75 -5.91
C ILE A 30 -11.91 2.15 -7.12
N SER A 31 -10.79 1.45 -7.34
CA SER A 31 -9.98 1.68 -8.52
C SER A 31 -10.76 1.30 -9.78
N ARG A 32 -10.44 1.97 -10.88
CA ARG A 32 -11.07 1.70 -12.19
C ARG A 32 -10.90 0.24 -12.59
N ILE A 33 -9.72 -0.34 -12.34
CA ILE A 33 -9.43 -1.73 -12.67
C ILE A 33 -10.35 -2.67 -11.89
N SER A 34 -10.52 -2.44 -10.59
CA SER A 34 -11.43 -3.24 -9.76
C SER A 34 -12.88 -3.06 -10.15
N GLY A 35 -13.25 -1.88 -10.65
CA GLY A 35 -14.61 -1.56 -11.06
C GLY A 35 -15.01 -2.08 -12.43
N VAL A 36 -14.07 -2.57 -13.24
CA VAL A 36 -14.34 -3.03 -14.62
C VAL A 36 -15.33 -4.19 -14.64
N SER A 37 -15.28 -5.06 -13.63
CA SER A 37 -16.19 -6.20 -13.55
C SER A 37 -17.58 -5.85 -13.04
N LEU A 38 -17.79 -4.63 -12.55
CA LEU A 38 -19.09 -4.19 -12.01
C LEU A 38 -19.95 -3.58 -13.11
N LYS A 39 -21.26 -3.82 -13.02
CA LYS A 39 -22.24 -3.31 -14.01
C LYS A 39 -23.43 -2.71 -13.29
N VAL A 40 -23.98 -1.64 -13.87
CA VAL A 40 -25.24 -1.07 -13.41
C VAL A 40 -26.33 -2.12 -13.56
N GLY A 41 -27.15 -2.27 -12.53
CA GLY A 41 -28.19 -3.29 -12.47
C GLY A 41 -27.75 -4.60 -11.84
N GLN A 42 -26.46 -4.76 -11.57
CA GLN A 42 -25.93 -5.96 -10.94
C GLN A 42 -26.34 -6.03 -9.47
N ASN A 43 -26.74 -7.21 -9.02
CA ASN A 43 -26.98 -7.46 -7.60
C ASN A 43 -25.65 -7.75 -6.92
N ILE A 44 -25.49 -7.19 -5.72
CA ILE A 44 -24.24 -7.34 -4.96
C ILE A 44 -24.57 -7.59 -3.49
N SER A 45 -23.91 -8.57 -2.88
CA SER A 45 -24.10 -8.88 -1.46
C SER A 45 -23.23 -7.97 -0.58
N LYS A 46 -23.59 -7.90 0.70
CA LYS A 46 -22.81 -7.16 1.69
C LYS A 46 -21.38 -7.71 1.77
N GLU A 47 -21.21 -9.02 1.70
CA GLU A 47 -19.93 -9.69 1.74
C GLU A 47 -19.06 -9.31 0.53
N GLU A 48 -19.67 -9.24 -0.66
CA GLU A 48 -18.98 -8.79 -1.87
C GLU A 48 -18.52 -7.34 -1.77
N ILE A 49 -19.36 -6.47 -1.20
CA ILE A 49 -19.01 -5.06 -0.98
C ILE A 49 -17.81 -4.96 -0.05
N ILE A 50 -17.83 -5.68 1.07
CA ILE A 50 -16.74 -5.69 2.05
C ILE A 50 -15.45 -6.15 1.40
N LYS A 51 -15.51 -7.21 0.59
CA LYS A 51 -14.34 -7.73 -0.12
C LYS A 51 -13.77 -6.72 -1.10
N LEU A 52 -14.62 -6.07 -1.88
CA LEU A 52 -14.20 -5.06 -2.85
C LEU A 52 -13.49 -3.89 -2.17
N ILE A 53 -14.03 -3.40 -1.07
CA ILE A 53 -13.44 -2.30 -0.30
C ILE A 53 -12.09 -2.73 0.28
N LYS A 54 -12.02 -3.94 0.81
CA LYS A 54 -10.80 -4.48 1.41
C LYS A 54 -9.68 -4.65 0.38
N ASP A 55 -10.02 -5.21 -0.78
CA ASP A 55 -9.06 -5.38 -1.88
C ASP A 55 -8.57 -4.04 -2.41
N ASP A 56 -9.46 -3.05 -2.52
CA ASP A 56 -9.09 -1.71 -2.94
C ASP A 56 -8.16 -1.03 -1.92
N THR A 57 -8.45 -1.17 -0.63
CA THR A 57 -7.60 -0.62 0.42
C THR A 57 -6.21 -1.25 0.37
N PHE A 58 -6.12 -2.58 0.23
CA PHE A 58 -4.85 -3.27 0.08
C PHE A 58 -4.06 -2.71 -1.10
N GLU A 59 -4.72 -2.54 -2.25
CA GLU A 59 -4.08 -2.04 -3.47
C GLU A 59 -3.54 -0.62 -3.28
N LYS A 60 -4.29 0.25 -2.62
CA LYS A 60 -3.83 1.62 -2.31
C LYS A 60 -2.58 1.61 -1.47
N VAL A 61 -2.55 0.82 -0.41
CA VAL A 61 -1.40 0.73 0.51
C VAL A 61 -0.21 0.13 -0.23
N PHE A 62 -0.44 -0.92 -1.00
CA PHE A 62 0.59 -1.60 -1.77
C PHE A 62 1.25 -0.65 -2.80
N GLN A 63 0.44 0.07 -3.57
CA GLN A 63 0.95 1.03 -4.55
C GLN A 63 1.71 2.18 -3.89
N SER A 64 1.24 2.64 -2.74
CA SER A 64 1.95 3.67 -1.97
C SER A 64 3.32 3.18 -1.51
N ALA A 65 3.41 1.94 -1.05
CA ALA A 65 4.68 1.33 -0.63
C ALA A 65 5.63 1.15 -1.81
N LEU A 66 5.13 0.66 -2.94
CA LEU A 66 5.94 0.51 -4.16
C LEU A 66 6.48 1.85 -4.65
N HIS A 67 5.66 2.89 -4.61
CA HIS A 67 6.08 4.23 -4.99
C HIS A 67 7.23 4.71 -4.11
N PHE A 68 7.12 4.51 -2.80
CA PHE A 68 8.17 4.87 -1.85
C PHE A 68 9.47 4.09 -2.12
N LEU A 69 9.35 2.79 -2.42
CA LEU A 69 10.49 1.93 -2.76
C LEU A 69 11.12 2.28 -4.11
N SER A 70 10.39 2.94 -5.01
CA SER A 70 10.92 3.29 -6.33
C SER A 70 12.06 4.30 -6.27
N PHE A 71 12.19 5.05 -5.19
CA PHE A 71 13.24 6.06 -5.02
C PHE A 71 14.56 5.45 -4.51
N ARG A 72 14.49 4.46 -3.66
CA ARG A 72 15.62 3.67 -3.17
C ARG A 72 15.12 2.52 -2.30
N ASN A 73 16.02 1.58 -1.99
CA ASN A 73 15.68 0.52 -1.03
C ASN A 73 15.38 1.13 0.35
N ARG A 74 14.43 0.53 1.04
CA ARG A 74 13.96 0.97 2.37
C ARG A 74 13.95 -0.21 3.32
N SER A 75 14.17 0.07 4.61
CA SER A 75 13.93 -0.92 5.65
C SER A 75 12.43 -1.08 5.90
N GLU A 76 12.06 -2.19 6.53
CA GLU A 76 10.66 -2.41 6.94
C GLU A 76 10.15 -1.24 7.78
N ASN A 77 10.94 -0.78 8.74
CA ASN A 77 10.55 0.32 9.62
C ASN A 77 10.34 1.63 8.86
N GLU A 78 11.18 1.92 7.87
CA GLU A 78 11.01 3.12 7.04
C GLU A 78 9.68 3.08 6.28
N ILE A 79 9.33 1.91 5.75
CA ILE A 79 8.06 1.73 5.03
C ILE A 79 6.88 1.89 6.00
N ARG A 80 6.94 1.28 7.19
CA ARG A 80 5.89 1.42 8.20
C ARG A 80 5.66 2.87 8.58
N ILE A 81 6.71 3.61 8.88
CA ILE A 81 6.61 5.03 9.25
C ILE A 81 5.96 5.82 8.13
N ASN A 82 6.39 5.60 6.88
CA ASN A 82 5.82 6.29 5.72
C ASN A 82 4.32 6.02 5.58
N LEU A 83 3.91 4.75 5.68
CA LEU A 83 2.51 4.36 5.53
C LEU A 83 1.64 4.86 6.69
N VAL A 84 2.17 4.86 7.91
CA VAL A 84 1.46 5.42 9.07
C VAL A 84 1.23 6.93 8.88
N LYS A 85 2.23 7.65 8.40
CA LYS A 85 2.10 9.09 8.12
C LYS A 85 1.03 9.39 7.07
N LYS A 86 0.81 8.47 6.15
CA LYS A 86 -0.23 8.61 5.12
C LYS A 86 -1.63 8.27 5.63
N GLY A 87 -1.75 7.82 6.88
CA GLY A 87 -3.03 7.56 7.51
C GLY A 87 -3.58 6.15 7.31
N PHE A 88 -2.79 5.22 6.81
CA PHE A 88 -3.23 3.84 6.63
C PHE A 88 -3.28 3.10 7.97
N LEU A 89 -4.19 2.14 8.08
CA LEU A 89 -4.39 1.35 9.30
C LEU A 89 -3.32 0.25 9.43
N GLU A 90 -3.00 -0.07 10.69
CA GLU A 90 -1.95 -1.05 11.00
C GLU A 90 -2.16 -2.41 10.34
N ASN A 91 -3.39 -2.95 10.35
CA ASN A 91 -3.67 -4.23 9.72
C ASN A 91 -3.40 -4.20 8.22
N ASP A 92 -3.76 -3.13 7.55
CA ASP A 92 -3.52 -2.96 6.12
C ASP A 92 -2.03 -2.87 5.82
N ILE A 93 -1.29 -2.14 6.66
CA ILE A 93 0.16 -2.02 6.56
C ILE A 93 0.83 -3.38 6.75
N ASN A 94 0.42 -4.14 7.77
CA ASN A 94 0.99 -5.47 8.02
C ASN A 94 0.78 -6.41 6.84
N ASN A 95 -0.40 -6.42 6.25
CA ASN A 95 -0.72 -7.27 5.10
C ASN A 95 0.15 -6.91 3.89
N VAL A 96 0.36 -5.62 3.65
CA VAL A 96 1.19 -5.15 2.54
C VAL A 96 2.67 -5.48 2.79
N ILE A 97 3.16 -5.29 4.01
CA ILE A 97 4.55 -5.62 4.34
C ILE A 97 4.82 -7.10 4.15
N ASP A 98 3.92 -7.97 4.61
CA ASP A 98 4.06 -9.41 4.39
C ASP A 98 4.11 -9.75 2.90
N CYS A 99 3.28 -9.11 2.10
CA CYS A 99 3.28 -9.29 0.65
C CYS A 99 4.60 -8.82 0.01
N LEU A 100 5.11 -7.66 0.44
CA LEU A 100 6.37 -7.12 -0.06
C LEU A 100 7.54 -8.06 0.24
N LYS A 101 7.56 -8.62 1.44
CA LYS A 101 8.58 -9.62 1.84
C LYS A 101 8.48 -10.87 0.97
N SER A 102 7.28 -11.40 0.78
CA SER A 102 7.09 -12.63 0.01
C SER A 102 7.45 -12.47 -1.45
N ARG A 103 7.33 -11.26 -1.99
CA ARG A 103 7.67 -10.95 -3.38
C ARG A 103 9.12 -10.46 -3.56
N GLY A 104 9.89 -10.36 -2.48
CA GLY A 104 11.28 -9.92 -2.55
C GLY A 104 11.49 -8.42 -2.68
N TYR A 105 10.44 -7.60 -2.56
CA TYR A 105 10.57 -6.14 -2.61
C TYR A 105 11.13 -5.55 -1.33
N LEU A 106 11.08 -6.31 -0.23
CA LEU A 106 11.52 -5.86 1.08
C LEU A 106 12.42 -6.91 1.70
N ASP A 107 13.66 -6.53 1.99
CA ASP A 107 14.69 -7.39 2.58
C ASP A 107 15.62 -6.51 3.44
N ASP A 108 15.44 -6.57 4.76
CA ASP A 108 16.21 -5.77 5.69
C ASP A 108 17.70 -6.13 5.70
N GLU A 109 18.03 -7.38 5.47
CA GLU A 109 19.42 -7.81 5.38
C GLU A 109 20.11 -7.16 4.19
N LYS A 110 19.47 -7.21 3.03
CA LYS A 110 19.97 -6.55 1.82
C LYS A 110 20.06 -5.04 2.02
N PHE A 111 19.07 -4.44 2.65
CA PHE A 111 19.06 -3.01 2.96
C PHE A 111 20.26 -2.64 3.83
N ALA A 112 20.53 -3.40 4.89
CA ALA A 112 21.65 -3.14 5.80
C ALA A 112 22.99 -3.22 5.05
N LYS A 113 23.16 -4.24 4.21
CA LYS A 113 24.37 -4.42 3.42
C LYS A 113 24.61 -3.24 2.48
N GLU A 114 23.59 -2.83 1.74
CA GLU A 114 23.70 -1.70 0.82
C GLU A 114 23.96 -0.39 1.55
N TRP A 115 23.35 -0.20 2.70
CA TRP A 115 23.53 0.99 3.53
C TRP A 115 25.01 1.12 3.94
N VAL A 116 25.61 0.04 4.44
CA VAL A 116 27.02 0.01 4.85
C VAL A 116 27.92 0.28 3.65
N GLU A 117 27.69 -0.36 2.53
CA GLU A 117 28.49 -0.18 1.31
C GLU A 117 28.43 1.27 0.82
N ASN A 118 27.25 1.86 0.74
CA ASN A 118 27.08 3.22 0.26
C ASN A 118 27.71 4.25 1.19
N ARG A 119 27.58 4.08 2.49
CA ARG A 119 28.17 4.99 3.47
C ARG A 119 29.70 4.89 3.47
N SER A 120 30.22 3.68 3.35
CA SER A 120 31.67 3.44 3.31
C SER A 120 32.29 4.01 2.04
N ALA A 121 31.58 4.01 0.92
CA ALA A 121 32.08 4.54 -0.35
C ALA A 121 32.03 6.06 -0.42
N SER A 122 30.92 6.68 0.03
CA SER A 122 30.73 8.13 -0.10
C SER A 122 31.38 8.95 1.02
N LYS A 123 31.26 8.48 2.25
CA LYS A 123 31.87 9.12 3.44
C LYS A 123 32.27 8.00 4.39
N PRO A 124 33.57 7.60 4.38
CA PRO A 124 34.02 6.55 5.29
C PRO A 124 33.66 6.89 6.73
N ARG A 125 32.99 5.97 7.41
CA ARG A 125 32.57 6.13 8.80
C ARG A 125 33.00 4.92 9.60
N GLY A 126 33.23 5.11 10.90
CA GLY A 126 33.56 4.02 11.78
C GLY A 126 32.39 3.03 11.89
N ARG A 127 32.72 1.77 12.18
CA ARG A 127 31.73 0.70 12.34
C ARG A 127 30.65 1.06 13.36
N ARG A 128 31.02 1.74 14.45
CA ARG A 128 30.07 2.17 15.48
C ARG A 128 28.98 3.09 14.91
N MET A 129 29.38 4.02 14.05
CA MET A 129 28.44 4.96 13.45
C MET A 129 27.48 4.24 12.51
N LEU A 130 27.97 3.29 11.71
CA LEU A 130 27.12 2.50 10.82
C LEU A 130 26.12 1.65 11.60
N VAL A 131 26.54 1.02 12.69
CA VAL A 131 25.66 0.25 13.55
C VAL A 131 24.58 1.16 14.16
N TYR A 132 24.97 2.33 14.63
CA TYR A 132 24.03 3.30 15.18
C TYR A 132 22.99 3.71 14.14
N GLU A 133 23.40 4.06 12.93
CA GLU A 133 22.48 4.44 11.85
C GLU A 133 21.48 3.32 11.53
N LEU A 134 21.95 2.07 11.46
CA LEU A 134 21.07 0.92 11.20
C LEU A 134 20.09 0.69 12.34
N LYS A 135 20.51 0.89 13.60
CA LYS A 135 19.61 0.80 14.74
C LYS A 135 18.54 1.87 14.72
N GLN A 136 18.86 3.08 14.27
CA GLN A 136 17.86 4.15 14.11
C GLN A 136 16.79 3.76 13.09
N LYS A 137 17.15 2.94 12.11
CA LYS A 137 16.23 2.40 11.11
C LYS A 137 15.60 1.07 11.55
N LYS A 138 15.91 0.62 12.76
CA LYS A 138 15.43 -0.64 13.36
C LYS A 138 15.74 -1.87 12.52
N VAL A 139 16.95 -1.89 11.98
CA VAL A 139 17.47 -3.07 11.27
C VAL A 139 18.44 -3.78 12.21
N ASN A 140 18.21 -5.06 12.41
CA ASN A 140 19.02 -5.91 13.30
C ASN A 140 20.30 -6.41 12.64
#